data_b6333c57b7f858ea633ed53374db5e97
#
_entry.id   b6333c57b7f858ea633ed53374db5e97
#
_cell.length_a   1.000
_cell.length_b   1.000
_cell.length_c   1.000
_cell.angle_alpha   90.00
_cell.angle_beta   90.00
_cell.angle_gamma   90.00
#
_symmetry.space_group_name_H-M   'P 1'
#
loop_
_entity.id
_entity.type
_entity.pdbx_description
1 polymer ?
#
loop_
_entity_poly.entity_id
_entity_poly.type
_entity_poly.pdbx_seq_one_letter_code
_entity_poly.pdbx_strand_id
1 'polypeptide(L)'
;MSGHSKFANIKHKKEKNDAAKGKIFTMIGRELEVAVKEGGPDPANNFKLAQVVAKAKANNMPNDTIERGIKKAAGDGNSVNYETATYEGYGPSGTAIIVKCLTDNKNRTAANVRNAFTKGQGSIGTQGCVSYMFDEKGQIIIDKEECDMDADDLMMQALDAGAEDFADEDDSYEITTAPADFDAVRTALEEAGITMASAEVTMIPQTYVTLTDEADITNIGRILDLLDDDDDVQEVYHNWEE
;
A
#
# COMPACT_ATOMS: atom_id res chain seq x y z
N MET A 1 -24.72 -6.80 3.45
CA MET A 1 -23.80 -7.53 4.34
C MET A 1 -22.44 -7.39 3.72
N SER A 2 -21.68 -6.43 4.21
CA SER A 2 -20.32 -6.16 3.76
C SER A 2 -19.47 -7.37 4.10
N GLY A 3 -18.99 -8.08 3.08
CA GLY A 3 -18.05 -9.15 3.26
C GLY A 3 -16.73 -8.57 3.77
N HIS A 4 -16.02 -9.33 4.50
CA HIS A 4 -14.64 -9.20 5.00
C HIS A 4 -14.02 -7.81 4.82
N SER A 5 -14.06 -7.02 5.88
CA SER A 5 -13.61 -5.63 5.90
C SER A 5 -12.14 -5.54 5.47
N LYS A 6 -11.75 -4.44 4.88
CA LYS A 6 -10.32 -4.09 4.62
C LYS A 6 -9.45 -4.33 5.85
N PHE A 7 -10.04 -4.23 7.04
CA PHE A 7 -9.44 -4.52 8.32
C PHE A 7 -9.09 -6.01 8.50
N ALA A 8 -9.93 -6.95 8.03
CA ALA A 8 -9.60 -8.38 8.04
C ALA A 8 -8.36 -8.66 7.18
N ASN A 9 -8.22 -8.01 6.03
CA ASN A 9 -7.04 -8.11 5.16
C ASN A 9 -5.79 -7.53 5.82
N ILE A 10 -5.92 -6.46 6.60
CA ILE A 10 -4.82 -5.91 7.40
C ILE A 10 -4.42 -6.89 8.51
N LYS A 11 -5.38 -7.50 9.23
CA LYS A 11 -5.10 -8.55 10.22
C LYS A 11 -4.38 -9.75 9.58
N HIS A 12 -4.86 -10.25 8.44
CA HIS A 12 -4.20 -11.35 7.71
C HIS A 12 -2.81 -10.98 7.19
N LYS A 13 -2.61 -9.75 6.69
CA LYS A 13 -1.28 -9.24 6.35
C LYS A 13 -0.37 -9.16 7.58
N LYS A 14 -0.88 -8.73 8.75
CA LYS A 14 -0.09 -8.71 10.00
C LYS A 14 0.32 -10.12 10.45
N GLU A 15 -0.54 -11.12 10.32
CA GLU A 15 -0.24 -12.52 10.68
C GLU A 15 0.76 -13.19 9.73
N LYS A 16 0.71 -12.91 8.43
CA LYS A 16 1.73 -13.33 7.44
C LYS A 16 3.08 -12.60 7.61
N ASN A 17 3.12 -11.52 8.37
CA ASN A 17 4.24 -10.58 8.43
C ASN A 17 5.56 -11.13 8.98
N ASP A 18 5.59 -12.23 9.75
CA ASP A 18 6.87 -12.75 10.23
C ASP A 18 7.71 -13.42 9.12
N ALA A 19 7.07 -14.00 8.10
CA ALA A 19 7.74 -14.49 6.89
C ALA A 19 7.98 -13.34 5.86
N ALA A 20 7.12 -12.32 5.85
CA ALA A 20 7.17 -11.20 4.91
C ALA A 20 8.14 -10.08 5.30
N LYS A 21 8.64 -10.04 6.54
CA LYS A 21 9.56 -8.97 7.02
C LYS A 21 10.78 -8.78 6.12
N GLY A 22 11.37 -9.86 5.62
CA GLY A 22 12.52 -9.80 4.72
C GLY A 22 12.20 -9.08 3.41
N LYS A 23 11.02 -9.35 2.84
CA LYS A 23 10.55 -8.73 1.61
C LYS A 23 10.27 -7.24 1.83
N ILE A 24 9.51 -6.89 2.88
CA ILE A 24 9.21 -5.49 3.22
C ILE A 24 10.51 -4.68 3.39
N PHE A 25 11.51 -5.24 4.06
CA PHE A 25 12.81 -4.58 4.23
C PHE A 25 13.56 -4.41 2.90
N THR A 26 13.43 -5.37 1.99
CA THR A 26 14.02 -5.27 0.64
C THR A 26 13.35 -4.15 -0.15
N MET A 27 12.02 -4.07 -0.11
CA MET A 27 11.23 -3.03 -0.77
C MET A 27 11.59 -1.64 -0.24
N ILE A 28 11.56 -1.46 1.08
CA ILE A 28 11.93 -0.20 1.73
C ILE A 28 13.40 0.16 1.42
N GLY A 29 14.29 -0.83 1.38
CA GLY A 29 15.70 -0.62 1.02
C GLY A 29 15.88 -0.02 -0.39
N ARG A 30 15.08 -0.46 -1.36
CA ARG A 30 15.06 0.11 -2.72
C ARG A 30 14.51 1.55 -2.73
N GLU A 31 13.42 1.79 -1.98
CA GLU A 31 12.85 3.13 -1.83
C GLU A 31 13.85 4.10 -1.19
N LEU A 32 14.59 3.67 -0.15
CA LEU A 32 15.67 4.45 0.47
C LEU A 32 16.76 4.81 -0.56
N GLU A 33 17.17 3.84 -1.38
CA GLU A 33 18.19 4.06 -2.40
C GLU A 33 17.75 5.11 -3.43
N VAL A 34 16.50 5.02 -3.90
CA VAL A 34 15.93 6.01 -4.84
C VAL A 34 15.84 7.39 -4.18
N ALA A 35 15.30 7.47 -2.96
CA ALA A 35 15.15 8.74 -2.26
C ALA A 35 16.50 9.44 -2.01
N VAL A 36 17.54 8.68 -1.63
CA VAL A 36 18.89 9.23 -1.44
C VAL A 36 19.49 9.75 -2.75
N LYS A 37 19.30 9.03 -3.86
CA LYS A 37 19.79 9.48 -5.17
C LYS A 37 19.12 10.75 -5.66
N GLU A 38 17.83 10.89 -5.42
CA GLU A 38 17.05 12.04 -5.88
C GLU A 38 17.30 13.31 -5.05
N GLY A 39 17.43 13.18 -3.74
CA GLY A 39 17.46 14.34 -2.84
C GLY A 39 18.61 14.37 -1.82
N GLY A 40 19.54 13.40 -1.90
CA GLY A 40 20.67 13.31 -0.97
C GLY A 40 20.38 12.52 0.31
N PRO A 41 21.42 12.24 1.11
CA PRO A 41 21.33 11.30 2.23
C PRO A 41 20.82 11.88 3.55
N ASP A 42 20.49 13.17 3.59
CA ASP A 42 20.02 13.83 4.82
C ASP A 42 18.50 13.93 4.84
N PRO A 43 17.79 13.19 5.74
CA PRO A 43 16.35 13.26 5.84
C PRO A 43 15.81 14.65 6.21
N ALA A 44 16.61 15.50 6.86
CA ALA A 44 16.19 16.86 7.21
C ALA A 44 16.03 17.75 5.96
N ASN A 45 16.78 17.46 4.90
CA ASN A 45 16.77 18.20 3.65
C ASN A 45 16.13 17.43 2.48
N ASN A 46 15.71 16.18 2.71
CA ASN A 46 15.11 15.30 1.72
C ASN A 46 13.78 14.75 2.22
N PHE A 47 12.69 15.42 1.85
CA PHE A 47 11.34 15.06 2.29
C PHE A 47 10.95 13.61 1.92
N LYS A 48 11.28 13.17 0.70
CA LYS A 48 11.02 11.79 0.25
C LYS A 48 11.76 10.78 1.12
N LEU A 49 13.03 11.05 1.45
CA LEU A 49 13.81 10.19 2.35
C LEU A 49 13.22 10.17 3.76
N ALA A 50 12.75 11.32 4.27
CA ALA A 50 12.10 11.39 5.57
C ALA A 50 10.85 10.51 5.63
N GLN A 51 10.01 10.53 4.58
CA GLN A 51 8.83 9.66 4.48
C GLN A 51 9.20 8.17 4.45
N VAL A 52 10.21 7.79 3.65
CA VAL A 52 10.66 6.39 3.58
C VAL A 52 11.27 5.93 4.91
N VAL A 53 11.99 6.80 5.62
CA VAL A 53 12.52 6.51 6.97
C VAL A 53 11.36 6.32 7.97
N ALA A 54 10.30 7.12 7.91
CA ALA A 54 9.11 6.95 8.74
C ALA A 54 8.42 5.61 8.44
N LYS A 55 8.22 5.27 7.16
CA LYS A 55 7.70 3.96 6.71
C LYS A 55 8.55 2.79 7.22
N ALA A 56 9.88 2.92 7.16
CA ALA A 56 10.80 1.91 7.68
C ALA A 56 10.65 1.68 9.19
N LYS A 57 10.53 2.75 9.97
CA LYS A 57 10.30 2.68 11.42
C LYS A 57 8.95 2.08 11.76
N ALA A 58 7.89 2.45 11.04
CA ALA A 58 6.54 1.89 11.20
C ALA A 58 6.52 0.38 10.95
N ASN A 59 7.39 -0.13 10.05
CA ASN A 59 7.57 -1.55 9.79
C ASN A 59 8.63 -2.21 10.68
N ASN A 60 9.03 -1.58 11.78
CA ASN A 60 10.03 -2.09 12.74
C ASN A 60 11.39 -2.42 12.11
N MET A 61 11.80 -1.71 11.06
CA MET A 61 13.15 -1.82 10.51
C MET A 61 14.17 -1.25 11.51
N PRO A 62 15.23 -2.00 11.88
CA PRO A 62 16.24 -1.49 12.81
C PRO A 62 16.93 -0.22 12.28
N ASN A 63 17.16 0.76 13.16
CA ASN A 63 17.83 2.01 12.79
C ASN A 63 19.18 1.80 12.10
N ASP A 64 19.99 0.83 12.58
CA ASP A 64 21.26 0.45 11.95
C ASP A 64 21.10 -0.03 10.50
N THR A 65 19.97 -0.67 10.17
CA THR A 65 19.68 -1.13 8.81
C THR A 65 19.29 0.04 7.91
N ILE A 66 18.49 0.98 8.44
CA ILE A 66 18.12 2.22 7.75
C ILE A 66 19.38 3.04 7.45
N GLU A 67 20.23 3.29 8.45
CA GLU A 67 21.46 4.06 8.29
C GLU A 67 22.45 3.42 7.31
N ARG A 68 22.58 2.08 7.37
CA ARG A 68 23.43 1.36 6.41
C ARG A 68 22.90 1.47 4.99
N GLY A 69 21.58 1.40 4.80
CA GLY A 69 20.93 1.61 3.50
C GLY A 69 21.21 2.99 2.94
N ILE A 70 21.03 4.04 3.75
CA ILE A 70 21.31 5.43 3.38
C ILE A 70 22.79 5.62 3.03
N LYS A 71 23.73 5.14 3.87
CA LYS A 71 25.15 5.23 3.62
C LYS A 71 25.59 4.52 2.35
N LYS A 72 25.05 3.32 2.12
CA LYS A 72 25.31 2.55 0.90
C LYS A 72 24.86 3.33 -0.33
N ALA A 73 23.64 3.85 -0.33
CA ALA A 73 23.08 4.63 -1.44
C ALA A 73 23.88 5.93 -1.71
N ALA A 74 24.40 6.57 -0.67
CA ALA A 74 25.19 7.81 -0.79
C ALA A 74 26.63 7.59 -1.24
N GLY A 75 27.21 6.40 -0.95
CA GLY A 75 28.65 6.14 -1.15
C GLY A 75 29.01 5.41 -2.45
N ASP A 76 28.04 4.86 -3.15
CA ASP A 76 28.30 3.90 -4.22
C ASP A 76 28.09 4.53 -5.60
N GLY A 77 29.21 4.88 -6.26
CA GLY A 77 29.18 5.22 -7.69
C GLY A 77 28.72 4.07 -8.60
N ASN A 78 28.44 2.90 -8.03
CA ASN A 78 27.99 1.67 -8.69
C ASN A 78 26.56 1.26 -8.24
N SER A 79 25.78 2.21 -7.74
CA SER A 79 24.42 1.95 -7.27
C SER A 79 23.50 1.52 -8.41
N VAL A 80 22.67 0.52 -8.14
CA VAL A 80 21.62 0.02 -9.06
C VAL A 80 20.67 1.16 -9.40
N ASN A 81 20.34 1.34 -10.67
CA ASN A 81 19.38 2.35 -11.07
C ASN A 81 17.97 1.75 -11.07
N TYR A 82 17.22 2.06 -10.03
CA TYR A 82 15.82 1.66 -9.96
C TYR A 82 14.93 2.64 -10.71
N GLU A 83 13.95 2.09 -11.42
CA GLU A 83 12.93 2.84 -12.14
C GLU A 83 11.55 2.37 -11.72
N THR A 84 10.62 3.30 -11.61
CA THR A 84 9.21 2.96 -11.38
C THR A 84 8.56 2.44 -12.67
N ALA A 85 7.68 1.47 -12.52
CA ALA A 85 6.84 0.97 -13.60
C ALA A 85 5.45 0.65 -13.03
N THR A 86 4.40 1.02 -13.77
CA THR A 86 3.02 0.70 -13.41
C THR A 86 2.43 -0.18 -14.50
N TYR A 87 1.82 -1.29 -14.09
CA TYR A 87 1.09 -2.18 -14.97
C TYR A 87 -0.37 -2.18 -14.54
N GLU A 88 -1.25 -2.22 -15.53
CA GLU A 88 -2.69 -2.22 -15.36
C GLU A 88 -3.29 -3.39 -16.13
N GLY A 89 -4.34 -3.97 -15.58
CA GLY A 89 -4.98 -5.08 -16.26
C GLY A 89 -6.26 -5.54 -15.58
N TYR A 90 -6.83 -6.55 -16.16
CA TYR A 90 -8.05 -7.20 -15.68
C TYR A 90 -7.76 -8.61 -15.23
N GLY A 91 -8.27 -8.94 -14.05
CA GLY A 91 -8.37 -10.31 -13.56
C GLY A 91 -9.68 -10.98 -13.98
N PRO A 92 -10.01 -12.13 -13.39
CA PRO A 92 -11.26 -12.85 -13.63
C PRO A 92 -12.48 -11.96 -13.43
N SER A 93 -13.52 -12.20 -14.22
CA SER A 93 -14.81 -11.48 -14.18
C SER A 93 -14.67 -9.94 -14.26
N GLY A 94 -13.58 -9.45 -14.87
CA GLY A 94 -13.35 -8.03 -15.09
C GLY A 94 -12.87 -7.26 -13.86
N THR A 95 -12.35 -7.94 -12.83
CA THR A 95 -11.70 -7.28 -11.70
C THR A 95 -10.53 -6.42 -12.18
N ALA A 96 -10.49 -5.17 -11.74
CA ALA A 96 -9.44 -4.22 -12.09
C ALA A 96 -8.24 -4.39 -11.17
N ILE A 97 -7.02 -4.40 -11.72
CA ILE A 97 -5.79 -4.56 -10.95
C ILE A 97 -4.75 -3.55 -11.44
N ILE A 98 -4.17 -2.80 -10.49
CA ILE A 98 -3.02 -1.90 -10.70
C ILE A 98 -1.82 -2.48 -9.95
N VAL A 99 -0.67 -2.57 -10.60
CA VAL A 99 0.58 -3.08 -10.02
C VAL A 99 1.64 -1.99 -10.12
N LYS A 100 2.07 -1.46 -8.98
CA LYS A 100 3.20 -0.52 -8.92
C LYS A 100 4.47 -1.27 -8.62
N CYS A 101 5.49 -1.06 -9.43
CA CYS A 101 6.78 -1.74 -9.34
C CYS A 101 7.93 -0.74 -9.22
N LEU A 102 8.99 -1.18 -8.53
CA LEU A 102 10.28 -0.50 -8.46
C LEU A 102 11.36 -1.51 -8.85
N THR A 103 11.95 -1.34 -10.03
CA THR A 103 12.80 -2.36 -10.65
C THR A 103 14.07 -1.79 -11.27
N ASP A 104 15.11 -2.60 -11.27
CA ASP A 104 16.34 -2.39 -12.04
C ASP A 104 16.28 -3.00 -13.45
N ASN A 105 15.19 -3.76 -13.76
CA ASN A 105 15.03 -4.43 -15.04
C ASN A 105 13.56 -4.52 -15.46
N LYS A 106 13.07 -3.50 -16.18
CA LYS A 106 11.69 -3.44 -16.66
C LYS A 106 11.26 -4.64 -17.51
N ASN A 107 12.17 -5.26 -18.26
CA ASN A 107 11.82 -6.39 -19.09
C ASN A 107 11.53 -7.64 -18.25
N ARG A 108 12.34 -7.89 -17.22
CA ARG A 108 12.10 -8.95 -16.25
C ARG A 108 10.77 -8.75 -15.55
N THR A 109 10.55 -7.56 -14.98
CA THR A 109 9.33 -7.22 -14.26
C THR A 109 8.09 -7.35 -15.14
N ALA A 110 8.13 -6.81 -16.37
CA ALA A 110 7.02 -6.95 -17.33
C ALA A 110 6.69 -8.41 -17.65
N ALA A 111 7.72 -9.27 -17.76
CA ALA A 111 7.51 -10.70 -18.00
C ALA A 111 6.87 -11.39 -16.79
N ASN A 112 7.34 -11.06 -15.57
CA ASN A 112 6.81 -11.63 -14.33
C ASN A 112 5.35 -11.21 -14.10
N VAL A 113 5.04 -9.92 -14.22
CA VAL A 113 3.68 -9.39 -14.05
C VAL A 113 2.74 -10.02 -15.09
N ARG A 114 3.16 -10.10 -16.38
CA ARG A 114 2.36 -10.77 -17.42
C ARG A 114 2.12 -12.24 -17.09
N ASN A 115 3.14 -12.94 -16.59
CA ASN A 115 3.01 -14.35 -16.17
C ASN A 115 2.01 -14.51 -15.01
N ALA A 116 2.03 -13.61 -14.02
CA ALA A 116 1.08 -13.62 -12.91
C ALA A 116 -0.37 -13.50 -13.42
N PHE A 117 -0.65 -12.47 -14.24
CA PHE A 117 -1.98 -12.31 -14.85
C PHE A 117 -2.40 -13.53 -15.68
N THR A 118 -1.53 -14.02 -16.55
CA THR A 118 -1.85 -15.18 -17.43
C THR A 118 -2.16 -16.44 -16.63
N LYS A 119 -1.42 -16.71 -15.54
CA LYS A 119 -1.65 -17.88 -14.68
C LYS A 119 -2.97 -17.82 -13.92
N GLY A 120 -3.48 -16.64 -13.62
CA GLY A 120 -4.79 -16.44 -13.00
C GLY A 120 -5.87 -16.06 -14.02
N GLN A 121 -5.69 -16.39 -15.30
CA GLN A 121 -6.66 -16.13 -16.38
C GLN A 121 -7.02 -14.65 -16.58
N GLY A 122 -6.14 -13.76 -16.14
CA GLY A 122 -6.25 -12.33 -16.39
C GLY A 122 -5.45 -11.87 -17.59
N SER A 123 -5.48 -10.58 -17.87
CA SER A 123 -4.73 -9.96 -18.96
C SER A 123 -4.24 -8.58 -18.59
N ILE A 124 -3.00 -8.26 -19.00
CA ILE A 124 -2.48 -6.89 -18.91
C ILE A 124 -3.07 -6.07 -20.04
N GLY A 125 -3.55 -4.87 -19.70
CA GLY A 125 -4.03 -3.88 -20.65
C GLY A 125 -2.99 -2.80 -20.96
N THR A 126 -3.45 -1.75 -21.60
CA THR A 126 -2.66 -0.53 -21.81
C THR A 126 -2.71 0.34 -20.56
N GLN A 127 -1.70 1.18 -20.38
CA GLN A 127 -1.70 2.16 -19.30
C GLN A 127 -2.96 3.04 -19.35
N GLY A 128 -3.62 3.25 -18.21
CA GLY A 128 -4.87 3.97 -18.10
C GLY A 128 -6.13 3.10 -18.31
N CYS A 129 -5.99 1.79 -18.53
CA CYS A 129 -7.17 0.94 -18.80
C CYS A 129 -8.04 0.69 -17.56
N VAL A 130 -7.49 0.77 -16.36
CA VAL A 130 -8.24 0.59 -15.09
C VAL A 130 -8.00 1.70 -14.07
N SER A 131 -6.96 2.52 -14.19
CA SER A 131 -6.61 3.54 -13.19
C SER A 131 -7.72 4.58 -12.98
N TYR A 132 -8.55 4.84 -13.98
CA TYR A 132 -9.71 5.73 -13.86
C TYR A 132 -10.81 5.19 -12.91
N MET A 133 -10.75 3.92 -12.55
CA MET A 133 -11.69 3.28 -11.62
C MET A 133 -11.27 3.43 -10.15
N PHE A 134 -10.14 4.08 -9.90
CA PHE A 134 -9.56 4.27 -8.57
C PHE A 134 -9.31 5.75 -8.31
N ASP A 135 -9.54 6.15 -7.05
CA ASP A 135 -9.20 7.47 -6.55
C ASP A 135 -8.03 7.36 -5.58
N GLU A 136 -7.06 8.28 -5.69
CA GLU A 136 -6.00 8.40 -4.68
C GLU A 136 -6.56 9.15 -3.47
N LYS A 137 -6.55 8.50 -2.31
CA LYS A 137 -7.10 9.01 -1.06
C LYS A 137 -6.19 8.68 0.12
N GLY A 138 -6.21 9.52 1.13
CA GLY A 138 -5.75 9.11 2.46
C GLY A 138 -6.77 8.17 3.08
N GLN A 139 -6.31 7.04 3.61
CA GLN A 139 -7.13 6.07 4.30
C GLN A 139 -6.54 5.78 5.68
N ILE A 140 -7.36 5.90 6.71
CA ILE A 140 -7.00 5.56 8.08
C ILE A 140 -7.99 4.52 8.58
N ILE A 141 -7.48 3.42 9.12
CA ILE A 141 -8.29 2.33 9.67
C ILE A 141 -7.96 2.19 11.16
N ILE A 142 -8.99 2.17 11.97
CA ILE A 142 -8.90 2.08 13.42
C ILE A 142 -9.65 0.83 13.88
N ASP A 143 -8.99 -0.03 14.66
CA ASP A 143 -9.62 -1.19 15.27
C ASP A 143 -10.56 -0.74 16.40
N LYS A 144 -11.83 -1.12 16.34
CA LYS A 144 -12.80 -0.77 17.39
C LYS A 144 -12.45 -1.35 18.75
N GLU A 145 -11.80 -2.53 18.79
CA GLU A 145 -11.37 -3.16 20.04
C GLU A 145 -10.23 -2.38 20.72
N GLU A 146 -9.45 -1.61 19.94
CA GLU A 146 -8.32 -0.80 20.45
C GLU A 146 -8.69 0.69 20.60
N CYS A 147 -9.94 1.08 20.29
CA CYS A 147 -10.42 2.46 20.34
C CYS A 147 -11.34 2.70 21.54
N ASP A 148 -10.89 3.47 22.51
CA ASP A 148 -11.69 3.83 23.69
C ASP A 148 -12.63 5.03 23.44
N MET A 149 -12.49 5.73 22.30
CA MET A 149 -13.29 6.90 21.94
C MET A 149 -14.64 6.46 21.35
N ASP A 150 -15.70 7.18 21.69
CA ASP A 150 -17.01 6.98 21.09
C ASP A 150 -16.99 7.31 19.59
N ALA A 151 -17.81 6.58 18.80
CA ALA A 151 -17.83 6.72 17.33
C ALA A 151 -18.20 8.15 16.88
N ASP A 152 -19.16 8.79 17.56
CA ASP A 152 -19.59 10.16 17.22
C ASP A 152 -18.50 11.18 17.53
N ASP A 153 -17.79 11.04 18.64
CA ASP A 153 -16.68 11.89 19.02
C ASP A 153 -15.48 11.72 18.07
N LEU A 154 -15.17 10.47 17.70
CA LEU A 154 -14.12 10.16 16.72
C LEU A 154 -14.43 10.74 15.35
N MET A 155 -15.68 10.58 14.90
CA MET A 155 -16.16 11.14 13.62
C MET A 155 -16.03 12.66 13.61
N MET A 156 -16.51 13.34 14.67
CA MET A 156 -16.40 14.79 14.77
C MET A 156 -14.94 15.24 14.71
N GLN A 157 -14.06 14.57 15.44
CA GLN A 157 -12.64 14.91 15.45
C GLN A 157 -11.98 14.71 14.10
N ALA A 158 -12.29 13.62 13.40
CA ALA A 158 -11.76 13.35 12.07
C ALA A 158 -12.23 14.39 11.05
N LEU A 159 -13.53 14.72 11.04
CA LEU A 159 -14.11 15.71 10.13
C LEU A 159 -13.57 17.13 10.40
N ASP A 160 -13.44 17.52 11.67
CA ASP A 160 -12.86 18.82 12.06
C ASP A 160 -11.38 18.92 11.65
N ALA A 161 -10.67 17.81 11.60
CA ALA A 161 -9.28 17.75 11.15
C ALA A 161 -9.13 17.75 9.62
N GLY A 162 -10.21 17.56 8.86
CA GLY A 162 -10.23 17.62 7.39
C GLY A 162 -10.52 16.30 6.70
N ALA A 163 -11.07 15.29 7.41
CA ALA A 163 -11.54 14.08 6.76
C ALA A 163 -12.71 14.36 5.82
N GLU A 164 -12.77 13.65 4.71
CA GLU A 164 -13.88 13.73 3.74
C GLU A 164 -15.03 12.80 4.10
N ASP A 165 -14.70 11.64 4.67
CA ASP A 165 -15.69 10.63 4.99
C ASP A 165 -15.28 9.81 6.22
N PHE A 166 -16.28 9.27 6.92
CA PHE A 166 -16.14 8.41 8.08
C PHE A 166 -17.14 7.26 7.97
N ALA A 167 -16.65 6.04 7.92
CA ALA A 167 -17.46 4.83 7.90
C ALA A 167 -17.31 4.05 9.21
N ASP A 168 -18.46 3.68 9.78
CA ASP A 168 -18.57 2.82 10.96
C ASP A 168 -18.86 1.40 10.49
N GLU A 169 -17.79 0.61 10.31
CA GLU A 169 -17.85 -0.79 9.87
C GLU A 169 -18.01 -1.73 11.07
N ASP A 170 -18.23 -3.03 10.84
CA ASP A 170 -18.49 -3.99 11.91
C ASP A 170 -17.38 -4.02 12.97
N ASP A 171 -16.11 -4.11 12.54
CA ASP A 171 -14.93 -4.29 13.40
C ASP A 171 -14.01 -3.07 13.46
N SER A 172 -14.24 -2.06 12.62
CA SER A 172 -13.33 -0.93 12.45
C SER A 172 -14.04 0.36 12.12
N TYR A 173 -13.33 1.47 12.33
CA TYR A 173 -13.66 2.76 11.73
C TYR A 173 -12.75 2.98 10.53
N GLU A 174 -13.31 3.43 9.42
CA GLU A 174 -12.57 3.83 8.24
C GLU A 174 -12.75 5.33 8.00
N ILE A 175 -11.63 6.05 7.93
CA ILE A 175 -11.59 7.49 7.70
C ILE A 175 -10.92 7.73 6.35
N THR A 176 -11.57 8.50 5.49
CA THR A 176 -11.09 8.85 4.17
C THR A 176 -10.80 10.34 4.09
N THR A 177 -9.68 10.71 3.48
CA THR A 177 -9.26 12.11 3.31
C THR A 177 -8.84 12.37 1.87
N ALA A 178 -8.78 13.64 1.47
CA ALA A 178 -7.94 14.01 0.33
C ALA A 178 -6.47 13.71 0.65
N PRO A 179 -5.63 13.36 -0.35
CA PRO A 179 -4.21 13.09 -0.10
C PRO A 179 -3.47 14.25 0.58
N ALA A 180 -3.86 15.50 0.27
CA ALA A 180 -3.25 16.70 0.85
C ALA A 180 -3.57 16.89 2.35
N ASP A 181 -4.72 16.42 2.81
CA ASP A 181 -5.21 16.59 4.19
C ASP A 181 -4.88 15.38 5.08
N PHE A 182 -4.36 14.30 4.48
CA PHE A 182 -4.05 13.05 5.18
C PHE A 182 -3.17 13.24 6.41
N ASP A 183 -2.04 13.95 6.27
CA ASP A 183 -1.10 14.15 7.38
C ASP A 183 -1.71 14.98 8.53
N ALA A 184 -2.58 15.94 8.22
CA ALA A 184 -3.27 16.74 9.22
C ALA A 184 -4.24 15.89 10.04
N VAL A 185 -5.07 15.07 9.37
CA VAL A 185 -6.02 14.16 10.04
C VAL A 185 -5.29 13.11 10.86
N ARG A 186 -4.27 12.47 10.29
CA ARG A 186 -3.44 11.48 10.99
C ARG A 186 -2.83 12.06 12.26
N THR A 187 -2.23 13.24 12.16
CA THR A 187 -1.59 13.90 13.31
C THR A 187 -2.61 14.24 14.40
N ALA A 188 -3.78 14.77 14.02
CA ALA A 188 -4.85 15.08 14.99
C ALA A 188 -5.33 13.84 15.75
N LEU A 189 -5.45 12.70 15.09
CA LEU A 189 -5.83 11.43 15.71
C LEU A 189 -4.70 10.89 16.61
N GLU A 190 -3.43 10.99 16.19
CA GLU A 190 -2.27 10.64 17.03
C GLU A 190 -2.20 11.47 18.31
N GLU A 191 -2.43 12.80 18.22
CA GLU A 191 -2.45 13.72 19.35
C GLU A 191 -3.61 13.43 20.32
N ALA A 192 -4.73 12.90 19.81
CA ALA A 192 -5.85 12.42 20.62
C ALA A 192 -5.59 11.04 21.26
N GLY A 193 -4.46 10.41 20.98
CA GLY A 193 -4.10 9.10 21.53
C GLY A 193 -4.77 7.92 20.82
N ILE A 194 -5.30 8.12 19.62
CA ILE A 194 -5.94 7.06 18.83
C ILE A 194 -4.88 6.18 18.19
N THR A 195 -4.97 4.88 18.43
CA THR A 195 -4.14 3.88 17.75
C THR A 195 -4.74 3.54 16.40
N MET A 196 -3.95 3.69 15.34
CA MET A 196 -4.37 3.36 13.98
C MET A 196 -3.82 1.99 13.58
N ALA A 197 -4.70 1.11 13.08
CA ALA A 197 -4.30 -0.18 12.52
C ALA A 197 -3.55 -0.01 11.21
N SER A 198 -3.96 0.98 10.39
CA SER A 198 -3.29 1.42 9.17
C SER A 198 -3.57 2.90 8.93
N ALA A 199 -2.60 3.61 8.34
CA ALA A 199 -2.74 4.99 7.91
C ALA A 199 -1.79 5.22 6.71
N GLU A 200 -2.36 5.39 5.52
CA GLU A 200 -1.58 5.55 4.28
C GLU A 200 -2.37 6.30 3.21
N VAL A 201 -1.66 6.90 2.26
CA VAL A 201 -2.26 7.37 1.01
C VAL A 201 -2.27 6.20 0.03
N THR A 202 -3.44 5.84 -0.46
CA THR A 202 -3.66 4.62 -1.24
C THR A 202 -4.63 4.84 -2.40
N MET A 203 -4.75 3.86 -3.29
CA MET A 203 -5.71 3.87 -4.39
C MET A 203 -6.98 3.12 -3.95
N ILE A 204 -8.08 3.84 -3.82
CA ILE A 204 -9.38 3.28 -3.41
C ILE A 204 -10.25 3.09 -4.66
N PRO A 205 -10.79 1.89 -4.91
CA PRO A 205 -11.69 1.69 -6.04
C PRO A 205 -13.03 2.40 -5.81
N GLN A 206 -13.54 3.03 -6.85
CA GLN A 206 -14.86 3.69 -6.85
C GLN A 206 -16.00 2.67 -6.77
N THR A 207 -15.78 1.46 -7.27
CA THR A 207 -16.72 0.34 -7.23
C THR A 207 -15.99 -0.97 -7.02
N TYR A 208 -16.57 -1.84 -6.20
CA TYR A 208 -16.06 -3.18 -5.93
C TYR A 208 -16.75 -4.22 -6.81
N VAL A 209 -16.06 -5.32 -7.05
CA VAL A 209 -16.55 -6.50 -7.78
C VAL A 209 -16.56 -7.69 -6.83
N THR A 210 -17.73 -8.22 -6.54
CA THR A 210 -17.91 -9.45 -5.76
C THR A 210 -17.82 -10.65 -6.70
N LEU A 211 -16.92 -11.60 -6.42
CA LEU A 211 -16.80 -12.84 -7.17
C LEU A 211 -17.59 -13.94 -6.46
N THR A 212 -18.38 -14.70 -7.23
CA THR A 212 -19.19 -15.82 -6.72
C THR A 212 -18.74 -17.17 -7.26
N ASP A 213 -17.95 -17.18 -8.33
CA ASP A 213 -17.39 -18.41 -8.92
C ASP A 213 -16.10 -18.79 -8.20
N GLU A 214 -16.03 -20.01 -7.65
CA GLU A 214 -14.84 -20.50 -6.94
C GLU A 214 -13.57 -20.54 -7.83
N ALA A 215 -13.72 -20.75 -9.12
CA ALA A 215 -12.61 -20.72 -10.06
C ALA A 215 -12.07 -19.30 -10.24
N ASP A 216 -12.95 -18.29 -10.29
CA ASP A 216 -12.56 -16.88 -10.38
C ASP A 216 -11.86 -16.42 -9.09
N ILE A 217 -12.40 -16.80 -7.92
CA ILE A 217 -11.78 -16.52 -6.61
C ILE A 217 -10.38 -17.16 -6.54
N THR A 218 -10.24 -18.40 -6.97
CA THR A 218 -8.94 -19.09 -7.01
C THR A 218 -7.96 -18.41 -7.96
N ASN A 219 -8.45 -17.95 -9.11
CA ASN A 219 -7.63 -17.33 -10.13
C ASN A 219 -7.16 -15.93 -9.73
N ILE A 220 -8.03 -15.09 -9.14
CA ILE A 220 -7.62 -13.78 -8.61
C ILE A 220 -6.60 -13.94 -7.48
N GLY A 221 -6.85 -14.85 -6.53
CA GLY A 221 -5.91 -15.16 -5.46
C GLY A 221 -4.53 -15.56 -6.00
N ARG A 222 -4.49 -16.39 -7.07
CA ARG A 222 -3.23 -16.75 -7.72
C ARG A 222 -2.50 -15.58 -8.35
N ILE A 223 -3.22 -14.61 -8.94
CA ILE A 223 -2.61 -13.38 -9.46
C ILE A 223 -1.96 -12.62 -8.31
N LEU A 224 -2.73 -12.37 -7.24
CA LEU A 224 -2.27 -11.59 -6.09
C LEU A 224 -1.08 -12.24 -5.39
N ASP A 225 -1.11 -13.56 -5.16
CA ASP A 225 0.00 -14.31 -4.55
C ASP A 225 1.28 -14.20 -5.40
N LEU A 226 1.19 -14.38 -6.72
CA LEU A 226 2.35 -14.29 -7.61
C LEU A 226 2.92 -12.88 -7.70
N LEU A 227 2.08 -11.85 -7.60
CA LEU A 227 2.52 -10.46 -7.53
C LEU A 227 3.14 -10.15 -6.17
N ASP A 228 2.55 -10.68 -5.11
CA ASP A 228 3.10 -10.51 -3.75
C ASP A 228 4.46 -11.22 -3.58
N ASP A 229 4.71 -12.31 -4.28
CA ASP A 229 6.01 -13.01 -4.27
C ASP A 229 7.09 -12.30 -5.09
N ASP A 230 6.76 -11.35 -5.97
CA ASP A 230 7.75 -10.64 -6.79
C ASP A 230 8.38 -9.47 -6.02
N ASP A 231 9.71 -9.48 -5.87
CA ASP A 231 10.48 -8.44 -5.18
C ASP A 231 10.43 -7.07 -5.87
N ASP A 232 10.11 -7.02 -7.17
CA ASP A 232 9.99 -5.77 -7.91
C ASP A 232 8.63 -5.09 -7.70
N VAL A 233 7.63 -5.83 -7.22
CA VAL A 233 6.29 -5.30 -6.92
C VAL A 233 6.31 -4.61 -5.56
N GLN A 234 5.87 -3.35 -5.53
CA GLN A 234 5.77 -2.54 -4.31
C GLN A 234 4.35 -2.52 -3.77
N GLU A 235 3.36 -2.30 -4.65
CA GLU A 235 1.97 -2.16 -4.28
C GLU A 235 1.08 -2.79 -5.35
N VAL A 236 0.01 -3.46 -4.90
CA VAL A 236 -1.03 -4.01 -5.75
C VAL A 236 -2.37 -3.47 -5.25
N TYR A 237 -3.11 -2.83 -6.15
CA TYR A 237 -4.47 -2.37 -5.88
C TYR A 237 -5.43 -3.13 -6.76
N HIS A 238 -6.58 -3.48 -6.21
CA HIS A 238 -7.64 -4.18 -6.94
C HIS A 238 -9.01 -3.77 -6.42
N ASN A 239 -10.02 -3.98 -7.24
CA ASN A 239 -11.41 -3.73 -6.86
C ASN A 239 -12.20 -5.01 -6.54
N TRP A 240 -11.52 -6.12 -6.33
CA TRP A 240 -12.16 -7.33 -5.85
C TRP A 240 -12.53 -7.16 -4.37
N GLU A 241 -13.80 -7.41 -4.05
CA GLU A 241 -14.32 -7.48 -2.69
C GLU A 241 -14.19 -8.93 -2.22
N GLU A 242 -13.31 -9.18 -1.24
CA GLU A 242 -13.05 -10.50 -0.65
C GLU A 242 -14.19 -10.96 0.28
#